data_2ac087905962bf5d631454572e532671
#
_entry.id   2ac087905962bf5d631454572e532671
#
_cell.length_a   1.000
_cell.length_b   1.000
_cell.length_c   1.000
_cell.angle_alpha   90.00
_cell.angle_beta   90.00
_cell.angle_gamma   90.00
#
_symmetry.space_group_name_H-M   'P 1'
#
loop_
_entity.id
_entity.type
_entity.pdbx_description
1 polymer ?
#
loop_
_entity_poly.entity_id
_entity_poly.type
_entity_poly.pdbx_seq_one_letter_code
_entity_poly.pdbx_strand_id
1 'polypeptide(L)'
;DRTVSRGLGDVYKRQQFRKSARIVGDVIGKYHPHGDQAVYDALVRMVQEFSMSVPLVDGQGNFGSIDGDPPAAMRYTETKLAKVSQFLIDDIEKNTVSFKSNYDETEQEPTVLPAQYPNLLVNGAGGIAVGMATSIPPHNLGEVVDATLALIKNKDIKICLLYTSDAADEIVR
;
A
#
# COMPACT_ATOMS: atom_id res chain seq x y z
N ASP A 1 -7.34 23.48 16.65
CA ASP A 1 -6.73 22.34 15.98
C ASP A 1 -7.70 21.24 15.52
N ARG A 2 -8.99 21.39 15.77
CA ARG A 2 -10.03 20.54 15.19
C ARG A 2 -10.32 20.83 13.70
N THR A 3 -9.83 21.93 13.18
CA THR A 3 -10.05 22.38 11.80
C THR A 3 -9.12 21.68 10.79
N VAL A 4 -7.90 21.37 11.20
CA VAL A 4 -6.92 20.68 10.33
C VAL A 4 -7.30 19.21 10.14
N SER A 5 -7.74 18.54 11.20
CA SER A 5 -8.21 17.15 11.17
C SER A 5 -9.48 16.97 10.32
N ARG A 6 -10.39 17.96 10.32
CA ARG A 6 -11.56 17.97 9.42
C ARG A 6 -11.19 18.26 7.97
N GLY A 7 -10.17 19.11 7.72
CA GLY A 7 -9.71 19.45 6.37
C GLY A 7 -9.14 18.24 5.62
N LEU A 8 -8.32 17.41 6.27
CA LEU A 8 -7.78 16.19 5.68
C LEU A 8 -8.86 15.15 5.37
N GLY A 9 -9.80 14.93 6.29
CA GLY A 9 -10.92 14.02 6.07
C GLY A 9 -11.86 14.46 4.94
N ASP A 10 -12.07 15.76 4.77
CA ASP A 10 -12.90 16.32 3.70
C ASP A 10 -12.18 16.38 2.36
N VAL A 11 -10.88 16.63 2.35
CA VAL A 11 -10.05 16.51 1.13
C VAL A 11 -10.10 15.09 0.60
N TYR A 12 -10.10 14.11 1.48
CA TYR A 12 -10.14 12.70 1.12
C TYR A 12 -11.48 12.27 0.51
N LYS A 13 -12.59 12.69 1.12
CA LYS A 13 -13.93 12.43 0.59
C LYS A 13 -14.19 13.09 -0.76
N ARG A 14 -13.40 14.12 -1.11
CA ARG A 14 -13.48 14.86 -2.39
C ARG A 14 -12.42 14.44 -3.40
N GLN A 15 -11.60 13.44 -3.11
CA GLN A 15 -10.61 12.97 -4.07
C GLN A 15 -11.34 12.35 -5.26
N GLN A 16 -11.30 13.07 -6.37
CA GLN A 16 -11.86 12.63 -7.63
C GLN A 16 -10.94 11.61 -8.29
N PHE A 17 -11.53 10.66 -8.99
CA PHE A 17 -10.78 9.78 -9.86
C PHE A 17 -9.99 10.60 -10.89
N ARG A 18 -8.76 10.19 -11.12
CA ARG A 18 -7.87 10.77 -12.13
C ARG A 18 -7.44 9.71 -13.10
N LYS A 19 -7.22 10.09 -14.36
CA LYS A 19 -6.68 9.18 -15.37
C LYS A 19 -5.36 8.59 -14.90
N SER A 20 -5.22 7.27 -14.99
CA SER A 20 -4.00 6.56 -14.60
C SER A 20 -2.77 7.09 -15.34
N ALA A 21 -2.93 7.46 -16.61
CA ALA A 21 -1.86 8.08 -17.42
C ALA A 21 -1.32 9.38 -16.79
N ARG A 22 -2.16 10.19 -16.15
CA ARG A 22 -1.72 11.39 -15.45
C ARG A 22 -0.89 11.07 -14.22
N ILE A 23 -1.34 10.09 -13.42
CA ILE A 23 -0.64 9.66 -12.21
C ILE A 23 0.73 9.08 -12.57
N VAL A 24 0.76 8.20 -13.58
CA VAL A 24 2.01 7.63 -14.11
C VAL A 24 2.96 8.74 -14.57
N GLY A 25 2.47 9.72 -15.32
CA GLY A 25 3.26 10.86 -15.78
C GLY A 25 3.83 11.71 -14.63
N ASP A 26 3.02 12.01 -13.61
CA ASP A 26 3.44 12.76 -12.42
C ASP A 26 4.53 11.98 -11.65
N VAL A 27 4.40 10.66 -11.50
CA VAL A 27 5.40 9.81 -10.82
C VAL A 27 6.71 9.78 -11.58
N ILE A 28 6.68 9.57 -12.89
CA ILE A 28 7.90 9.53 -13.73
C ILE A 28 8.59 10.88 -13.73
N GLY A 29 7.82 11.95 -13.89
CA GLY A 29 8.37 13.30 -13.99
C GLY A 29 8.96 13.83 -12.70
N LYS A 30 8.45 13.42 -11.53
CA LYS A 30 8.86 14.01 -10.25
C LYS A 30 9.70 13.10 -9.38
N TYR A 31 9.46 11.79 -9.39
CA TYR A 31 10.03 10.88 -8.38
C TYR A 31 10.81 9.72 -8.97
N HIS A 32 10.34 9.11 -10.04
CA HIS A 32 10.87 7.84 -10.51
C HIS A 32 11.01 7.78 -12.04
N PRO A 33 12.15 8.22 -12.59
CA PRO A 33 12.37 8.32 -14.04
C PRO A 33 12.63 6.93 -14.65
N HIS A 34 11.59 6.12 -14.76
CA HIS A 34 11.60 4.77 -15.36
C HIS A 34 10.54 4.68 -16.47
N GLY A 35 10.49 3.54 -17.15
CA GLY A 35 9.49 3.30 -18.20
C GLY A 35 8.07 3.40 -17.67
N ASP A 36 7.18 4.04 -18.43
CA ASP A 36 5.78 4.28 -18.10
C ASP A 36 5.01 2.97 -17.83
N GLN A 37 5.31 1.91 -18.58
CA GLN A 37 4.68 0.61 -18.41
C GLN A 37 4.99 0.00 -17.03
N ALA A 38 6.22 0.08 -16.56
CA ALA A 38 6.61 -0.46 -15.25
C ALA A 38 5.88 0.25 -14.10
N VAL A 39 5.75 1.58 -14.19
CA VAL A 39 5.00 2.39 -13.20
C VAL A 39 3.51 2.07 -13.27
N TYR A 40 2.96 1.90 -14.50
CA TYR A 40 1.56 1.53 -14.67
C TYR A 40 1.27 0.13 -14.12
N ASP A 41 2.12 -0.85 -14.38
CA ASP A 41 1.96 -2.22 -13.88
C ASP A 41 1.99 -2.25 -12.33
N ALA A 42 2.82 -1.43 -11.70
CA ALA A 42 2.81 -1.27 -10.25
C ALA A 42 1.50 -0.66 -9.75
N LEU A 43 0.98 0.38 -10.43
CA LEU A 43 -0.32 0.98 -10.11
C LEU A 43 -1.47 -0.03 -10.26
N VAL A 44 -1.47 -0.82 -11.33
CA VAL A 44 -2.46 -1.88 -11.58
C VAL A 44 -2.50 -2.88 -10.43
N ARG A 45 -1.33 -3.36 -9.96
CA ARG A 45 -1.27 -4.31 -8.84
C ARG A 45 -1.86 -3.74 -7.56
N MET A 46 -1.69 -2.44 -7.30
CA MET A 46 -2.27 -1.79 -6.12
C MET A 46 -3.80 -1.65 -6.15
N VAL A 47 -4.41 -1.80 -7.33
CA VAL A 47 -5.88 -1.80 -7.52
C VAL A 47 -6.48 -3.20 -7.44
N GLN A 48 -5.72 -4.23 -7.79
CA GLN A 48 -6.22 -5.60 -7.93
C GLN A 48 -6.46 -6.28 -6.59
N GLU A 49 -7.70 -6.68 -6.30
CA GLU A 49 -8.08 -7.40 -5.07
C GLU A 49 -7.47 -8.80 -4.98
N PHE A 50 -7.12 -9.41 -6.12
CA PHE A 50 -6.43 -10.70 -6.16
C PHE A 50 -4.90 -10.60 -6.04
N SER A 51 -4.34 -9.39 -6.18
CA SER A 51 -2.90 -9.13 -6.02
C SER A 51 -2.54 -8.61 -4.64
N MET A 52 -3.48 -7.99 -3.95
CA MET A 52 -3.27 -7.41 -2.62
C MET A 52 -4.37 -7.85 -1.66
N SER A 53 -3.99 -8.23 -0.46
CA SER A 53 -4.93 -8.55 0.63
C SER A 53 -5.80 -7.33 1.01
N VAL A 54 -5.18 -6.14 0.98
CA VAL A 54 -5.86 -4.86 1.18
C VAL A 54 -5.40 -3.91 0.07
N PRO A 55 -6.22 -3.70 -0.98
CA PRO A 55 -5.89 -2.79 -2.07
C PRO A 55 -5.65 -1.36 -1.59
N LEU A 56 -4.60 -0.73 -2.10
CA LEU A 56 -4.19 0.61 -1.72
C LEU A 56 -4.79 1.70 -2.63
N VAL A 57 -5.33 1.30 -3.76
CA VAL A 57 -5.85 2.20 -4.78
C VAL A 57 -7.22 1.71 -5.22
N ASP A 58 -8.21 2.60 -5.24
CA ASP A 58 -9.51 2.37 -5.87
C ASP A 58 -9.40 2.65 -7.36
N GLY A 59 -9.90 1.75 -8.20
CA GLY A 59 -9.86 1.87 -9.66
C GLY A 59 -11.23 1.91 -10.32
N GLN A 60 -11.33 2.59 -11.44
CA GLN A 60 -12.45 2.53 -12.37
C GLN A 60 -11.96 2.13 -13.76
N GLY A 61 -12.55 1.09 -14.32
CA GLY A 61 -12.16 0.51 -15.60
C GLY A 61 -11.68 -0.92 -15.47
N ASN A 62 -11.06 -1.45 -16.52
CA ASN A 62 -10.52 -2.79 -16.53
C ASN A 62 -9.05 -2.80 -16.09
N PHE A 63 -8.78 -3.40 -14.93
CA PHE A 63 -7.44 -3.61 -14.37
C PHE A 63 -6.95 -5.05 -14.50
N GLY A 64 -7.53 -5.81 -15.41
CA GLY A 64 -7.22 -7.23 -15.62
C GLY A 64 -8.08 -8.16 -14.76
N SER A 65 -7.87 -9.45 -14.92
CA SER A 65 -8.55 -10.51 -14.18
C SER A 65 -7.58 -11.53 -13.61
N ILE A 66 -8.05 -12.34 -12.67
CA ILE A 66 -7.27 -13.46 -12.13
C ILE A 66 -6.96 -14.52 -13.19
N ASP A 67 -7.77 -14.59 -14.26
CA ASP A 67 -7.60 -15.52 -15.37
C ASP A 67 -6.50 -15.08 -16.36
N GLY A 68 -5.85 -13.95 -16.08
CA GLY A 68 -4.70 -13.47 -16.87
C GLY A 68 -5.05 -12.45 -17.95
N ASP A 69 -6.28 -11.93 -17.98
CA ASP A 69 -6.61 -10.83 -18.91
C ASP A 69 -5.76 -9.60 -18.58
N PRO A 70 -5.16 -8.96 -19.61
CA PRO A 70 -4.36 -7.77 -19.38
C PRO A 70 -5.23 -6.57 -19.00
N PRO A 71 -4.69 -5.62 -18.21
CA PRO A 71 -5.39 -4.37 -17.93
C PRO A 71 -5.56 -3.53 -19.19
N ALA A 72 -6.60 -2.70 -19.22
CA ALA A 72 -6.76 -1.72 -20.27
C ALA A 72 -5.64 -0.68 -20.24
N ALA A 73 -5.36 -0.03 -21.37
CA ALA A 73 -4.34 1.01 -21.45
C ALA A 73 -4.64 2.15 -20.45
N MET A 74 -3.59 2.71 -19.85
CA MET A 74 -3.65 3.73 -18.79
C MET A 74 -4.47 4.97 -19.11
N ARG A 75 -4.72 5.26 -20.39
CA ARG A 75 -5.59 6.36 -20.84
C ARG A 75 -7.08 6.12 -20.60
N TYR A 76 -7.50 4.85 -20.45
CA TYR A 76 -8.89 4.47 -20.24
C TYR A 76 -9.22 4.26 -18.76
N THR A 77 -8.26 3.87 -17.95
CA THR A 77 -8.46 3.61 -16.52
C THR A 77 -8.34 4.89 -15.70
N GLU A 78 -9.05 4.90 -14.58
CA GLU A 78 -9.02 6.01 -13.61
C GLU A 78 -8.77 5.45 -12.21
N THR A 79 -8.01 6.17 -11.42
CA THR A 79 -7.63 5.73 -10.06
C THR A 79 -7.71 6.87 -9.06
N LYS A 80 -7.89 6.50 -7.81
CA LYS A 80 -7.72 7.34 -6.62
C LYS A 80 -7.18 6.50 -5.48
N LEU A 81 -6.62 7.12 -4.45
CA LEU A 81 -6.19 6.40 -3.25
C LEU A 81 -7.39 5.74 -2.55
N ALA A 82 -7.24 4.51 -2.10
CA ALA A 82 -8.20 3.87 -1.23
C ALA A 82 -8.16 4.48 0.18
N LYS A 83 -9.23 4.38 0.97
CA LYS A 83 -9.29 4.94 2.32
C LYS A 83 -8.19 4.40 3.24
N VAL A 84 -7.85 3.13 3.08
CA VAL A 84 -6.81 2.46 3.88
C VAL A 84 -5.43 3.07 3.65
N SER A 85 -5.16 3.57 2.45
CA SER A 85 -3.87 4.19 2.11
C SER A 85 -3.60 5.47 2.90
N GLN A 86 -4.64 6.10 3.45
CA GLN A 86 -4.46 7.26 4.31
C GLN A 86 -3.69 6.89 5.58
N PHE A 87 -3.96 5.74 6.17
CA PHE A 87 -3.25 5.26 7.35
C PHE A 87 -1.76 4.97 7.10
N LEU A 88 -1.34 4.88 5.83
CA LEU A 88 0.07 4.76 5.47
C LEU A 88 0.80 6.11 5.41
N ILE A 89 0.07 7.18 5.11
CA ILE A 89 0.63 8.52 4.90
C ILE A 89 0.24 9.54 5.98
N ASP A 90 -0.67 9.16 6.89
CA ASP A 90 -1.02 10.03 8.02
C ASP A 90 0.23 10.40 8.82
N ASP A 91 0.26 11.66 9.28
CA ASP A 91 1.37 12.23 10.04
C ASP A 91 2.69 12.41 9.27
N ILE A 92 2.72 12.22 7.93
CA ILE A 92 3.91 12.44 7.11
C ILE A 92 4.46 13.86 7.23
N GLU A 93 3.57 14.85 7.41
CA GLU A 93 3.92 16.26 7.55
C GLU A 93 4.44 16.63 8.96
N LYS A 94 4.36 15.70 9.92
CA LYS A 94 4.71 15.92 11.33
C LYS A 94 6.15 15.53 11.68
N ASN A 95 7.03 15.44 10.71
CA ASN A 95 8.44 15.07 10.93
C ASN A 95 8.63 13.66 11.50
N THR A 96 7.72 12.74 11.21
CA THR A 96 7.73 11.35 11.70
C THR A 96 8.71 10.47 10.96
N VAL A 97 9.10 10.86 9.73
CA VAL A 97 10.00 10.13 8.85
C VAL A 97 11.02 11.07 8.24
N SER A 98 12.18 10.53 7.84
CA SER A 98 13.20 11.28 7.13
C SER A 98 12.84 11.44 5.67
N PHE A 99 13.20 12.57 5.08
CA PHE A 99 13.05 12.87 3.67
C PHE A 99 14.41 12.87 2.97
N LYS A 100 14.41 12.54 1.70
CA LYS A 100 15.54 12.68 0.79
C LYS A 100 15.10 13.42 -0.47
N SER A 101 16.04 14.07 -1.15
CA SER A 101 15.76 14.68 -2.46
C SER A 101 15.48 13.61 -3.50
N ASN A 102 14.62 13.93 -4.45
CA ASN A 102 14.40 13.14 -5.65
C ASN A 102 15.64 13.18 -6.57
N TYR A 103 15.54 12.57 -7.76
CA TYR A 103 16.66 12.42 -8.70
C TYR A 103 17.20 13.76 -9.27
N ASP A 104 16.39 14.82 -9.33
CA ASP A 104 16.74 16.14 -9.86
C ASP A 104 16.81 17.23 -8.77
N GLU A 105 16.67 16.85 -7.49
CA GLU A 105 16.72 17.74 -6.32
C GLU A 105 15.62 18.82 -6.28
N THR A 106 14.57 18.69 -7.11
CA THR A 106 13.46 19.65 -7.15
C THR A 106 12.39 19.37 -6.12
N GLU A 107 12.21 18.10 -5.73
CA GLU A 107 11.18 17.65 -4.81
C GLU A 107 11.80 16.79 -3.69
N GLN A 108 11.07 16.60 -2.61
CA GLN A 108 11.48 15.71 -1.53
C GLN A 108 10.54 14.51 -1.44
N GLU A 109 11.10 13.35 -1.20
CA GLU A 109 10.34 12.11 -0.99
C GLU A 109 10.69 11.48 0.36
N PRO A 110 9.71 10.87 1.07
CA PRO A 110 9.97 10.19 2.32
C PRO A 110 10.80 8.92 2.06
N THR A 111 11.76 8.63 2.95
CA THR A 111 12.58 7.40 2.87
C THR A 111 11.75 6.16 3.17
N VAL A 112 10.76 6.30 4.07
CA VAL A 112 9.77 5.28 4.43
C VAL A 112 8.44 5.98 4.69
N LEU A 113 7.32 5.25 4.61
CA LEU A 113 6.02 5.78 5.00
C LEU A 113 5.83 5.65 6.52
N PRO A 114 5.13 6.60 7.18
CA PRO A 114 4.88 6.56 8.62
C PRO A 114 4.00 5.38 9.06
N ALA A 115 3.19 4.83 8.20
CA ALA A 115 2.40 3.61 8.29
C ALA A 115 1.84 3.29 9.71
N GLN A 116 0.57 3.56 9.92
CA GLN A 116 -0.12 3.26 11.19
C GLN A 116 -0.46 1.76 11.38
N TYR A 117 -0.31 0.94 10.32
CA TYR A 117 -0.47 -0.50 10.39
C TYR A 117 0.66 -1.20 9.60
N PRO A 118 1.02 -2.44 9.93
CA PRO A 118 2.13 -3.14 9.31
C PRO A 118 1.78 -3.66 7.91
N ASN A 119 1.71 -2.77 6.93
CA ASN A 119 1.34 -3.07 5.55
C ASN A 119 2.22 -4.18 4.93
N LEU A 120 3.50 -4.27 5.33
CA LEU A 120 4.42 -5.31 4.87
C LEU A 120 3.89 -6.72 5.17
N LEU A 121 3.28 -6.93 6.33
CA LEU A 121 2.69 -8.21 6.71
C LEU A 121 1.32 -8.40 6.06
N VAL A 122 0.50 -7.36 6.00
CA VAL A 122 -0.86 -7.43 5.45
C VAL A 122 -0.85 -7.75 3.97
N ASN A 123 -0.07 -7.03 3.18
CA ASN A 123 -0.01 -7.21 1.72
C ASN A 123 1.15 -8.11 1.26
N GLY A 124 2.05 -8.47 2.18
CA GLY A 124 3.23 -9.24 1.84
C GLY A 124 4.27 -8.43 1.04
N ALA A 125 5.36 -9.07 0.71
CA ALA A 125 6.38 -8.53 -0.17
C ALA A 125 7.11 -9.65 -0.90
N GLY A 126 7.34 -9.43 -2.20
CA GLY A 126 8.20 -10.30 -3.01
C GLY A 126 9.24 -9.46 -3.73
N GLY A 127 10.49 -9.86 -3.70
CA GLY A 127 11.56 -9.16 -4.37
C GLY A 127 12.78 -10.03 -4.57
N ILE A 128 13.49 -9.78 -5.66
CA ILE A 128 14.72 -10.47 -6.00
C ILE A 128 15.82 -9.41 -6.15
N ALA A 129 16.88 -9.59 -5.39
CA ALA A 129 18.09 -8.78 -5.51
C ALA A 129 19.31 -9.69 -5.76
N VAL A 130 20.44 -9.10 -6.11
CA VAL A 130 21.67 -9.86 -6.29
C VAL A 130 22.10 -10.46 -4.94
N GLY A 131 22.13 -11.79 -4.87
CA GLY A 131 22.55 -12.53 -3.69
C GLY A 131 21.48 -12.75 -2.62
N MET A 132 20.25 -12.19 -2.74
CA MET A 132 19.17 -12.44 -1.83
C MET A 132 17.78 -12.28 -2.46
N ALA A 133 16.80 -12.95 -1.90
CA ALA A 133 15.39 -12.80 -2.27
C ALA A 133 14.52 -12.66 -1.02
N THR A 134 13.44 -11.90 -1.13
CA THR A 134 12.43 -11.75 -0.09
C THR A 134 11.11 -12.34 -0.59
N SER A 135 10.45 -13.13 0.25
CA SER A 135 9.10 -13.64 -0.01
C SER A 135 8.34 -13.65 1.32
N ILE A 136 7.49 -12.67 1.50
CA ILE A 136 6.61 -12.53 2.66
C ILE A 136 5.18 -12.72 2.14
N PRO A 137 4.45 -13.76 2.57
CA PRO A 137 3.06 -13.95 2.17
C PRO A 137 2.16 -12.86 2.77
N PRO A 138 1.03 -12.55 2.14
CA PRO A 138 0.02 -11.68 2.73
C PRO A 138 -0.67 -12.34 3.92
N HIS A 139 -1.07 -11.52 4.90
CA HIS A 139 -1.75 -11.96 6.11
C HIS A 139 -3.08 -11.22 6.29
N ASN A 140 -4.01 -11.78 7.06
CA ASN A 140 -5.24 -11.12 7.42
C ASN A 140 -4.98 -9.89 8.30
N LEU A 141 -5.59 -8.75 7.97
CA LEU A 141 -5.39 -7.51 8.73
C LEU A 141 -5.81 -7.65 10.20
N GLY A 142 -6.94 -8.30 10.47
CA GLY A 142 -7.44 -8.51 11.84
C GLY A 142 -6.43 -9.29 12.68
N GLU A 143 -5.93 -10.41 12.17
CA GLU A 143 -4.93 -11.25 12.83
C GLU A 143 -3.61 -10.53 13.09
N VAL A 144 -3.15 -9.73 12.12
CA VAL A 144 -1.94 -8.91 12.28
C VAL A 144 -2.12 -7.86 13.38
N VAL A 145 -3.30 -7.24 13.48
CA VAL A 145 -3.61 -6.30 14.56
C VAL A 145 -3.66 -7.02 15.91
N ASP A 146 -4.31 -8.17 16.00
CA ASP A 146 -4.39 -8.96 17.23
C ASP A 146 -3.02 -9.45 17.68
N ALA A 147 -2.19 -9.93 16.74
CA ALA A 147 -0.81 -10.30 16.99
C ALA A 147 0.02 -9.11 17.52
N THR A 148 -0.18 -7.92 16.94
CA THR A 148 0.50 -6.69 17.39
C THR A 148 0.07 -6.33 18.82
N LEU A 149 -1.21 -6.40 19.13
CA LEU A 149 -1.73 -6.16 20.48
C LEU A 149 -1.21 -7.17 21.50
N ALA A 150 -1.11 -8.45 21.10
CA ALA A 150 -0.53 -9.49 21.93
C ALA A 150 0.95 -9.24 22.22
N LEU A 151 1.72 -8.83 21.21
CA LEU A 151 3.14 -8.50 21.35
C LEU A 151 3.37 -7.28 22.25
N ILE A 152 2.51 -6.26 22.18
CA ILE A 152 2.57 -5.10 23.08
C ILE A 152 2.34 -5.51 24.54
N LYS A 153 1.41 -6.44 24.79
CA LYS A 153 1.11 -6.95 26.13
C LYS A 153 2.22 -7.87 26.67
N ASN A 154 2.81 -8.69 25.81
CA ASN A 154 3.85 -9.63 26.15
C ASN A 154 4.93 -9.66 25.07
N LYS A 155 6.06 -8.99 25.33
CA LYS A 155 7.19 -8.89 24.39
C LYS A 155 7.91 -10.23 24.15
N ASP A 156 7.76 -11.20 25.04
CA ASP A 156 8.41 -12.51 24.97
C ASP A 156 7.52 -13.59 24.30
N ILE A 157 6.41 -13.17 23.66
CA ILE A 157 5.49 -14.09 22.98
C ILE A 157 6.23 -14.82 21.85
N LYS A 158 6.08 -16.14 21.81
CA LYS A 158 6.70 -16.95 20.75
C LYS A 158 5.80 -16.94 19.50
N ILE A 159 6.43 -16.89 18.32
CA ILE A 159 5.74 -16.87 17.02
C ILE A 159 4.78 -18.06 16.88
N CYS A 160 5.14 -19.25 17.36
CA CYS A 160 4.28 -20.43 17.30
C CYS A 160 2.93 -20.26 18.03
N LEU A 161 2.84 -19.41 19.05
CA LEU A 161 1.59 -19.13 19.74
C LEU A 161 0.65 -18.22 18.94
N LEU A 162 1.20 -17.42 18.02
CA LEU A 162 0.43 -16.59 17.10
C LEU A 162 -0.17 -17.44 15.97
N TYR A 163 0.55 -18.46 15.51
CA TYR A 163 0.07 -19.37 14.45
C TYR A 163 -0.91 -20.44 14.93
N THR A 164 -0.85 -20.87 16.19
CA THR A 164 -1.75 -21.92 16.69
C THR A 164 -3.18 -21.46 16.97
N SER A 165 -3.43 -20.17 17.10
CA SER A 165 -4.79 -19.64 17.24
C SER A 165 -5.57 -19.72 15.94
N ASP A 166 -4.90 -19.56 14.78
CA ASP A 166 -5.51 -19.58 13.46
C ASP A 166 -5.90 -20.99 12.99
N ALA A 167 -5.03 -21.98 13.23
CA ALA A 167 -5.30 -23.37 12.86
C ALA A 167 -6.50 -24.00 13.59
N ALA A 168 -6.91 -23.46 14.74
CA ALA A 168 -8.06 -23.93 15.48
C ALA A 168 -9.40 -23.39 14.94
N ASP A 169 -9.40 -22.22 14.33
CA ASP A 169 -10.60 -21.58 13.78
C ASP A 169 -10.98 -22.10 12.39
N GLU A 170 -10.02 -22.60 11.59
CA GLU A 170 -10.29 -23.23 10.29
C GLU A 170 -10.96 -24.61 10.41
N ILE A 171 -10.81 -25.30 11.53
CA ILE A 171 -11.43 -26.63 11.74
C ILE A 171 -12.90 -26.53 12.18
N VAL A 172 -13.37 -25.34 12.53
CA VAL A 172 -14.74 -25.10 13.06
C VAL A 172 -15.67 -24.45 12.01
N ARG A 173 -15.20 -24.23 10.80
CA ARG A 173 -16.00 -23.79 9.64
C ARG A 173 -16.02 -24.90 8.58
#